data_49b675668f9a7473209efe725fa5abfd
#
_entry.id   49b675668f9a7473209efe725fa5abfd
#
_cell.length_a   1.000
_cell.length_b   1.000
_cell.length_c   1.000
_cell.angle_alpha   90.00
_cell.angle_beta   90.00
_cell.angle_gamma   90.00
#
_symmetry.space_group_name_H-M   'P 1'
#
loop_
_entity.id
_entity.type
_entity.pdbx_description
1 polymer ?
#
loop_
_entity_poly.entity_id
_entity_poly.type
_entity_poly.pdbx_seq_one_letter_code
_entity_poly.pdbx_strand_id
1 'polypeptide(L)'
;MNPFSVRNAGLAVIALAGLVTGCSSASTPDAAPAAPVNPYADCAPVTQQQISDAVRADSLTTHHSPQVCYWEAQVGDGDATVSFTYSAQDSLQQLWDRARSDGFQTEHMVITKHVLGTVTATAFYIRNPHDPGDCAVTAAANGAITWRVQNRSRTTDLDPCAASLQLATMMVDLSP
;
A
#
# COMPACT_ATOMS: atom_id res chain seq x y z
N MET A 1 -7.27 -56.93 9.10
CA MET A 1 -7.34 -57.81 10.28
C MET A 1 -7.60 -56.87 11.46
N ASN A 2 -8.82 -56.73 11.67
CA ASN A 2 -9.71 -57.21 12.71
C ASN A 2 -9.53 -56.58 14.10
N PRO A 3 -10.63 -56.56 14.76
CA PRO A 3 -11.27 -55.40 15.43
C PRO A 3 -11.34 -55.66 16.94
N PHE A 4 -11.82 -54.67 17.70
CA PHE A 4 -12.58 -55.02 18.91
C PHE A 4 -13.51 -53.86 19.35
N SER A 5 -14.74 -54.18 19.30
CA SER A 5 -15.90 -53.57 19.91
C SER A 5 -15.95 -53.92 21.41
N VAL A 6 -16.33 -52.98 22.27
CA VAL A 6 -17.05 -53.29 23.51
C VAL A 6 -18.04 -52.17 23.82
N ARG A 7 -19.29 -52.62 23.93
CA ARG A 7 -20.47 -51.95 24.51
C ARG A 7 -20.26 -51.79 26.04
N ASN A 8 -20.84 -50.75 26.62
CA ASN A 8 -21.65 -50.98 27.81
C ASN A 8 -22.61 -49.80 28.05
N ALA A 9 -23.82 -50.16 28.38
CA ALA A 9 -24.97 -49.36 28.73
C ALA A 9 -24.92 -48.96 30.23
N GLY A 10 -25.60 -47.88 30.57
CA GLY A 10 -25.84 -47.51 31.95
C GLY A 10 -26.81 -46.30 32.03
N LEU A 11 -28.06 -46.62 32.30
CA LEU A 11 -29.12 -45.67 32.65
C LEU A 11 -28.82 -44.97 33.98
N ALA A 12 -29.18 -43.66 34.09
CA ALA A 12 -29.83 -43.09 35.27
C ALA A 12 -30.42 -41.72 34.98
N VAL A 13 -31.73 -41.67 35.13
CA VAL A 13 -32.58 -40.50 35.09
C VAL A 13 -32.50 -39.81 36.44
N ILE A 14 -32.26 -38.48 36.48
CA ILE A 14 -32.73 -37.61 37.58
C ILE A 14 -33.12 -36.26 36.95
N ALA A 15 -34.42 -35.99 37.01
CA ALA A 15 -34.99 -34.70 36.71
C ALA A 15 -34.82 -33.76 37.91
N LEU A 16 -34.28 -32.59 37.73
CA LEU A 16 -34.39 -31.46 38.66
C LEU A 16 -34.69 -30.19 37.87
N ALA A 17 -35.94 -29.78 37.95
CA ALA A 17 -36.41 -28.50 37.43
C ALA A 17 -35.82 -27.39 38.31
N GLY A 18 -34.94 -26.61 37.76
CA GLY A 18 -34.44 -25.34 38.32
C GLY A 18 -34.79 -24.20 37.36
N LEU A 19 -35.88 -23.45 37.69
CA LEU A 19 -36.19 -22.18 37.05
C LEU A 19 -35.12 -21.15 37.47
N VAL A 20 -34.15 -20.94 36.59
CA VAL A 20 -33.21 -19.81 36.65
C VAL A 20 -33.64 -18.80 35.61
N THR A 21 -34.39 -17.78 36.06
CA THR A 21 -34.58 -16.55 35.30
C THR A 21 -33.26 -15.81 35.22
N GLY A 22 -32.42 -16.22 34.26
CA GLY A 22 -31.23 -15.50 33.90
C GLY A 22 -31.57 -14.35 32.96
N CYS A 23 -31.44 -13.11 33.44
CA CYS A 23 -31.36 -11.95 32.56
C CYS A 23 -30.22 -12.17 31.58
N SER A 24 -30.54 -12.55 30.36
CA SER A 24 -29.59 -12.50 29.25
C SER A 24 -29.30 -11.04 28.95
N SER A 25 -28.24 -10.52 29.50
CA SER A 25 -27.60 -9.32 28.98
C SER A 25 -27.17 -9.68 27.54
N ALA A 26 -27.94 -9.20 26.58
CA ALA A 26 -27.56 -9.27 25.19
C ALA A 26 -26.23 -8.49 25.07
N SER A 27 -25.12 -9.22 25.02
CA SER A 27 -23.83 -8.65 24.64
C SER A 27 -24.01 -8.13 23.23
N THR A 28 -24.07 -6.82 23.09
CA THR A 28 -23.95 -6.16 21.78
C THR A 28 -22.67 -6.71 21.16
N PRO A 29 -22.71 -7.30 19.97
CA PRO A 29 -21.48 -7.72 19.32
C PRO A 29 -20.58 -6.49 19.21
N ASP A 30 -19.38 -6.55 19.78
CA ASP A 30 -18.38 -5.52 19.61
C ASP A 30 -18.25 -5.30 18.09
N ALA A 31 -18.61 -4.10 17.66
CA ALA A 31 -18.44 -3.72 16.26
C ALA A 31 -16.97 -3.89 15.94
N ALA A 32 -16.66 -4.78 15.01
CA ALA A 32 -15.30 -4.95 14.53
C ALA A 32 -14.74 -3.55 14.18
N PRO A 33 -13.50 -3.24 14.57
CA PRO A 33 -12.92 -1.94 14.26
C PRO A 33 -13.04 -1.69 12.76
N ALA A 34 -13.59 -0.53 12.42
CA ALA A 34 -13.74 -0.14 11.01
C ALA A 34 -12.36 -0.23 10.34
N ALA A 35 -12.30 -0.86 9.17
CA ALA A 35 -11.07 -0.91 8.40
C ALA A 35 -10.58 0.53 8.15
N PRO A 36 -9.25 0.77 8.25
CA PRO A 36 -8.71 2.10 8.03
C PRO A 36 -9.11 2.59 6.64
N VAL A 37 -9.72 3.77 6.59
CA VAL A 37 -10.13 4.39 5.33
C VAL A 37 -8.88 4.77 4.56
N ASN A 38 -8.76 4.32 3.32
CA ASN A 38 -7.70 4.79 2.42
C ASN A 38 -8.05 6.22 1.95
N PRO A 39 -7.33 7.26 2.38
CA PRO A 39 -7.61 8.64 1.99
C PRO A 39 -7.31 8.90 0.50
N TYR A 40 -6.69 7.95 -0.18
CA TYR A 40 -6.27 8.03 -1.58
C TYR A 40 -7.01 7.03 -2.48
N ALA A 41 -8.20 6.57 -2.06
CA ALA A 41 -8.97 5.55 -2.78
C ALA A 41 -9.29 5.94 -4.23
N ASP A 42 -9.43 7.24 -4.49
CA ASP A 42 -9.75 7.77 -5.83
C ASP A 42 -8.51 8.06 -6.68
N CYS A 43 -7.31 7.72 -6.21
CA CYS A 43 -6.04 8.10 -6.84
C CYS A 43 -5.87 9.62 -7.03
N ALA A 44 -6.60 10.40 -6.23
CA ALA A 44 -6.92 11.80 -6.48
C ALA A 44 -5.94 12.85 -5.93
N PRO A 45 -4.94 12.55 -5.08
CA PRO A 45 -4.09 13.63 -4.58
C PRO A 45 -3.13 14.19 -5.64
N VAL A 46 -2.95 13.46 -6.74
CA VAL A 46 -2.12 13.89 -7.87
C VAL A 46 -2.95 13.82 -9.14
N THR A 47 -3.02 14.92 -9.87
CA THR A 47 -3.76 14.99 -11.14
C THR A 47 -3.04 14.24 -12.25
N GLN A 48 -3.78 13.81 -13.28
CA GLN A 48 -3.18 13.19 -14.47
C GLN A 48 -2.12 14.09 -15.12
N GLN A 49 -2.36 15.41 -15.14
CA GLN A 49 -1.40 16.37 -15.68
C GLN A 49 -0.09 16.38 -14.87
N GLN A 50 -0.18 16.35 -13.53
CA GLN A 50 1.01 16.27 -12.69
C GLN A 50 1.80 14.99 -12.90
N ILE A 51 1.11 13.86 -13.13
CA ILE A 51 1.76 12.58 -13.46
C ILE A 51 2.44 12.69 -14.83
N SER A 52 1.71 13.17 -15.87
CA SER A 52 2.28 13.40 -17.21
C SER A 52 3.52 14.28 -17.17
N ASP A 53 3.46 15.39 -16.42
CA ASP A 53 4.60 16.30 -16.29
C ASP A 53 5.80 15.63 -15.61
N ALA A 54 5.57 14.81 -14.56
CA ALA A 54 6.63 14.14 -13.83
C ALA A 54 7.36 13.09 -14.69
N VAL A 55 6.61 12.36 -15.53
CA VAL A 55 7.19 11.32 -16.41
C VAL A 55 7.41 11.80 -17.85
N ARG A 56 7.06 13.07 -18.16
CA ARG A 56 7.14 13.66 -19.51
C ARG A 56 6.32 12.88 -20.55
N ALA A 57 5.12 12.43 -20.13
CA ALA A 57 4.26 11.64 -21.00
C ALA A 57 3.54 12.50 -22.04
N ASP A 58 3.54 12.04 -23.28
CA ASP A 58 2.74 12.60 -24.38
C ASP A 58 1.27 12.18 -24.24
N SER A 59 1.03 10.98 -23.68
CA SER A 59 -0.31 10.49 -23.35
C SER A 59 -0.28 9.60 -22.11
N LEU A 60 -1.41 9.54 -21.40
CA LEU A 60 -1.56 8.79 -20.16
C LEU A 60 -2.90 8.06 -20.15
N THR A 61 -2.86 6.75 -19.94
CA THR A 61 -4.04 5.91 -19.75
C THR A 61 -4.12 5.46 -18.29
N THR A 62 -5.25 5.71 -17.63
CA THR A 62 -5.44 5.40 -16.21
C THR A 62 -6.14 4.06 -16.03
N HIS A 63 -5.63 3.25 -15.12
CA HIS A 63 -6.23 2.01 -14.68
C HIS A 63 -6.43 2.05 -13.16
N HIS A 64 -7.63 1.79 -12.71
CA HIS A 64 -7.96 1.77 -11.29
C HIS A 64 -8.14 0.35 -10.79
N SER A 65 -7.51 0.05 -9.65
CA SER A 65 -7.87 -1.09 -8.82
C SER A 65 -8.05 -0.61 -7.38
N PRO A 66 -8.78 -1.35 -6.52
CA PRO A 66 -9.08 -0.91 -5.15
C PRO A 66 -7.84 -0.64 -4.27
N GLN A 67 -6.68 -1.14 -4.65
CA GLN A 67 -5.46 -1.09 -3.83
C GLN A 67 -4.29 -0.39 -4.52
N VAL A 68 -4.34 -0.25 -5.84
CA VAL A 68 -3.23 0.30 -6.63
C VAL A 68 -3.77 1.19 -7.72
N CYS A 69 -3.28 2.41 -7.77
CA CYS A 69 -3.48 3.27 -8.91
C CYS A 69 -2.35 3.03 -9.90
N TYR A 70 -2.69 2.88 -11.15
CA TYR A 70 -1.75 2.50 -12.19
C TYR A 70 -2.03 3.29 -13.47
N TRP A 71 -0.97 3.76 -14.09
CA TRP A 71 -1.02 4.50 -15.35
C TRP A 71 -0.02 3.93 -16.35
N GLU A 72 -0.44 3.82 -17.59
CA GLU A 72 0.43 3.59 -18.74
C GLU A 72 0.71 4.92 -19.41
N ALA A 73 1.97 5.22 -19.62
CA ALA A 73 2.45 6.47 -20.17
C ALA A 73 3.21 6.22 -21.47
N GLN A 74 2.89 6.98 -22.52
CA GLN A 74 3.70 7.07 -23.71
C GLN A 74 4.69 8.21 -23.55
N VAL A 75 5.99 7.94 -23.68
CA VAL A 75 7.08 8.92 -23.50
C VAL A 75 7.95 8.91 -24.76
N GLY A 76 7.75 9.85 -25.66
CA GLY A 76 8.34 9.80 -27.00
C GLY A 76 7.95 8.50 -27.73
N ASP A 77 8.96 7.78 -28.21
CA ASP A 77 8.73 6.48 -28.89
C ASP A 77 8.69 5.29 -27.90
N GLY A 78 8.67 5.54 -26.61
CA GLY A 78 8.77 4.50 -25.58
C GLY A 78 7.60 4.47 -24.61
N ASP A 79 7.52 3.37 -23.84
CA ASP A 79 6.49 3.12 -22.86
C ASP A 79 7.05 3.20 -21.44
N ALA A 80 6.27 3.77 -20.54
CA ALA A 80 6.53 3.76 -19.11
C ALA A 80 5.26 3.36 -18.35
N THR A 81 5.44 2.92 -17.10
CA THR A 81 4.35 2.74 -16.18
C THR A 81 4.59 3.50 -14.90
N VAL A 82 3.52 4.06 -14.36
CA VAL A 82 3.50 4.72 -13.08
C VAL A 82 2.55 3.98 -12.18
N SER A 83 2.93 3.69 -10.95
CA SER A 83 2.02 3.12 -9.96
C SER A 83 2.12 3.85 -8.64
N PHE A 84 0.98 3.91 -7.96
CA PHE A 84 0.85 4.48 -6.62
C PHE A 84 0.21 3.46 -5.70
N THR A 85 0.79 3.28 -4.52
CA THR A 85 0.23 2.46 -3.45
C THR A 85 0.25 3.24 -2.14
N TYR A 86 -0.78 3.00 -1.32
CA TYR A 86 -0.86 3.50 0.04
C TYR A 86 -1.00 2.34 1.01
N SER A 87 -0.24 2.39 2.10
CA SER A 87 -0.38 1.48 3.22
C SER A 87 -0.61 2.26 4.51
N ALA A 88 -1.77 2.03 5.12
CA ALA A 88 -2.13 2.64 6.40
C ALA A 88 -1.43 1.96 7.60
N GLN A 89 -1.01 0.70 7.44
CA GLN A 89 -0.55 -0.15 8.54
C GLN A 89 0.94 -0.49 8.51
N ASP A 90 1.55 -0.48 7.32
CA ASP A 90 2.98 -0.76 7.21
C ASP A 90 3.79 0.45 7.65
N SER A 91 4.77 0.23 8.54
CA SER A 91 5.78 1.22 8.82
C SER A 91 6.79 1.33 7.68
N LEU A 92 7.47 2.47 7.57
CA LEU A 92 8.57 2.63 6.59
C LEU A 92 9.65 1.56 6.77
N GLN A 93 9.94 1.15 8.01
CA GLN A 93 10.93 0.11 8.28
C GLN A 93 10.49 -1.26 7.72
N GLN A 94 9.21 -1.64 7.88
CA GLN A 94 8.70 -2.89 7.33
C GLN A 94 8.75 -2.90 5.80
N LEU A 95 8.42 -1.79 5.15
CA LEU A 95 8.51 -1.65 3.69
C LEU A 95 9.97 -1.68 3.20
N TRP A 96 10.88 -1.04 3.95
CA TRP A 96 12.32 -1.09 3.71
C TRP A 96 12.86 -2.52 3.77
N ASP A 97 12.54 -3.25 4.85
CA ASP A 97 13.02 -4.61 5.05
C ASP A 97 12.47 -5.56 4.00
N ARG A 98 11.19 -5.39 3.62
CA ARG A 98 10.56 -6.13 2.53
C ARG A 98 11.26 -5.88 1.19
N ALA A 99 11.48 -4.62 0.82
CA ALA A 99 12.17 -4.28 -0.43
C ALA A 99 13.56 -4.92 -0.50
N ARG A 100 14.31 -4.91 0.61
CA ARG A 100 15.64 -5.55 0.67
C ARG A 100 15.55 -7.07 0.59
N SER A 101 14.56 -7.68 1.25
CA SER A 101 14.36 -9.15 1.18
C SER A 101 13.98 -9.59 -0.23
N ASP A 102 13.30 -8.73 -0.99
CA ASP A 102 12.94 -8.96 -2.39
C ASP A 102 14.09 -8.67 -3.37
N GLY A 103 15.28 -8.32 -2.85
CA GLY A 103 16.50 -8.11 -3.65
C GLY A 103 16.69 -6.71 -4.21
N PHE A 104 15.84 -5.74 -3.81
CA PHE A 104 16.02 -4.35 -4.23
C PHE A 104 17.12 -3.64 -3.43
N GLN A 105 17.76 -2.68 -4.07
CA GLN A 105 18.64 -1.71 -3.41
C GLN A 105 17.79 -0.58 -2.81
N THR A 106 18.09 -0.24 -1.57
CA THR A 106 17.37 0.81 -0.82
C THR A 106 18.33 1.86 -0.30
N GLU A 107 17.92 3.12 -0.35
CA GLU A 107 18.72 4.27 0.11
C GLU A 107 17.83 5.26 0.86
N HIS A 108 18.16 5.55 2.12
CA HIS A 108 17.43 6.53 2.94
C HIS A 108 17.58 7.94 2.41
N MET A 109 16.50 8.70 2.52
CA MET A 109 16.46 10.11 2.18
C MET A 109 15.46 10.88 3.04
N VAL A 110 15.52 12.19 2.97
CA VAL A 110 14.52 13.10 3.54
C VAL A 110 13.96 13.95 2.40
N ILE A 111 12.66 13.91 2.22
CA ILE A 111 11.97 14.84 1.33
C ILE A 111 11.75 16.13 2.12
N THR A 112 12.18 17.26 1.58
CA THR A 112 11.98 18.58 2.17
C THR A 112 11.24 19.46 1.17
N LYS A 113 10.17 20.09 1.61
CA LYS A 113 9.42 21.05 0.80
C LYS A 113 9.21 22.37 1.54
N HIS A 114 9.34 23.47 0.82
CA HIS A 114 9.20 24.84 1.34
C HIS A 114 7.98 25.51 0.71
N VAL A 115 6.81 25.32 1.33
CA VAL A 115 5.56 26.01 0.94
C VAL A 115 4.91 26.54 2.20
N LEU A 116 4.92 27.82 2.44
CA LEU A 116 4.40 28.45 3.67
C LEU A 116 5.03 27.92 4.98
N GLY A 117 6.24 27.35 4.90
CA GLY A 117 6.96 26.68 5.99
C GLY A 117 7.85 25.56 5.45
N THR A 118 8.50 24.82 6.34
CA THR A 118 9.30 23.66 5.97
C THR A 118 8.57 22.40 6.42
N VAL A 119 8.19 21.55 5.46
CA VAL A 119 7.67 20.21 5.69
C VAL A 119 8.76 19.22 5.34
N THR A 120 8.98 18.24 6.21
CA THR A 120 9.93 17.15 5.98
C THR A 120 9.25 15.81 6.16
N ALA A 121 9.56 14.86 5.30
CA ALA A 121 9.15 13.47 5.46
C ALA A 121 10.33 12.53 5.30
N THR A 122 10.41 11.52 6.15
CA THR A 122 11.35 10.41 5.97
C THR A 122 10.91 9.60 4.77
N ALA A 123 11.86 9.24 3.92
CA ALA A 123 11.61 8.48 2.71
C ALA A 123 12.80 7.57 2.38
N PHE A 124 12.62 6.72 1.39
CA PHE A 124 13.72 5.96 0.80
C PHE A 124 13.45 5.60 -0.66
N TYR A 125 14.54 5.46 -1.42
CA TYR A 125 14.50 4.88 -2.75
C TYR A 125 14.45 3.35 -2.70
N ILE A 126 13.78 2.77 -3.69
CA ILE A 126 13.79 1.34 -4.02
C ILE A 126 14.23 1.23 -5.48
N ARG A 127 15.42 0.69 -5.73
CA ARG A 127 15.98 0.52 -7.07
C ARG A 127 16.11 -0.95 -7.40
N ASN A 128 15.70 -1.31 -8.60
CA ASN A 128 15.94 -2.67 -9.10
C ASN A 128 17.40 -2.77 -9.59
N PRO A 129 18.26 -3.60 -8.97
CA PRO A 129 19.65 -3.70 -9.37
C PRO A 129 19.83 -4.33 -10.76
N HIS A 130 18.82 -5.02 -11.27
CA HIS A 130 18.83 -5.69 -12.56
C HIS A 130 18.12 -4.89 -13.65
N ASP A 131 17.40 -3.84 -13.28
CA ASP A 131 16.68 -2.97 -14.21
C ASP A 131 16.79 -1.50 -13.79
N PRO A 132 17.72 -0.74 -14.38
CA PRO A 132 17.88 0.68 -14.08
C PRO A 132 16.66 1.53 -14.50
N GLY A 133 15.77 0.98 -15.33
CA GLY A 133 14.51 1.60 -15.69
C GLY A 133 13.42 1.50 -14.60
N ASP A 134 13.68 0.84 -13.47
CA ASP A 134 12.70 0.58 -12.43
C ASP A 134 13.13 1.20 -11.10
N CYS A 135 12.41 2.23 -10.66
CA CYS A 135 12.68 2.93 -9.42
C CYS A 135 11.39 3.32 -8.70
N ALA A 136 11.42 3.24 -7.38
CA ALA A 136 10.34 3.75 -6.54
C ALA A 136 10.86 4.64 -5.42
N VAL A 137 9.98 5.49 -4.90
CA VAL A 137 10.17 6.26 -3.67
C VAL A 137 9.04 5.95 -2.72
N THR A 138 9.39 5.52 -1.52
CA THR A 138 8.45 5.33 -0.41
C THR A 138 8.66 6.42 0.62
N ALA A 139 7.58 7.09 1.04
CA ALA A 139 7.64 8.19 2.00
C ALA A 139 6.57 8.05 3.08
N ALA A 140 6.86 8.63 4.26
CA ALA A 140 5.89 8.75 5.34
C ALA A 140 4.82 9.80 4.99
N ALA A 141 3.54 9.41 5.11
CA ALA A 141 2.38 10.27 4.82
C ALA A 141 1.13 9.71 5.49
N ASN A 142 0.95 9.94 6.79
CA ASN A 142 -0.14 9.36 7.58
C ASN A 142 -0.34 7.85 7.29
N GLY A 143 0.75 7.09 7.40
CA GLY A 143 0.98 5.76 6.85
C GLY A 143 2.19 5.81 5.93
N ALA A 144 2.18 5.02 4.88
CA ALA A 144 3.24 5.05 3.87
C ALA A 144 2.64 5.14 2.46
N ILE A 145 3.24 5.99 1.64
CA ILE A 145 2.95 6.11 0.21
C ILE A 145 4.15 5.59 -0.58
N THR A 146 3.88 4.95 -1.70
CA THR A 146 4.93 4.52 -2.65
C THR A 146 4.54 4.91 -4.06
N TRP A 147 5.41 5.66 -4.71
CA TRP A 147 5.38 5.92 -6.14
C TRP A 147 6.45 5.12 -6.83
N ARG A 148 6.09 4.37 -7.86
CA ARG A 148 7.02 3.60 -8.68
C ARG A 148 6.86 3.98 -10.13
N VAL A 149 7.98 4.23 -10.79
CA VAL A 149 8.06 4.50 -12.23
C VAL A 149 8.93 3.43 -12.88
N GLN A 150 8.40 2.81 -13.93
CA GLN A 150 9.13 1.85 -14.74
C GLN A 150 9.22 2.39 -16.17
N ASN A 151 10.42 2.78 -16.58
CA ASN A 151 10.77 3.15 -17.94
C ASN A 151 11.04 1.87 -18.75
N ARG A 152 9.98 1.27 -19.28
CA ARG A 152 10.04 -0.04 -19.95
C ARG A 152 10.91 -0.03 -21.19
N SER A 153 10.85 1.05 -21.95
CA SER A 153 11.62 1.22 -23.19
C SER A 153 13.02 1.77 -22.97
N ARG A 154 13.37 2.10 -21.70
CA ARG A 154 14.66 2.67 -21.30
C ARG A 154 15.04 3.90 -22.13
N THR A 155 14.06 4.75 -22.40
CA THR A 155 14.30 6.03 -23.07
C THR A 155 15.17 6.91 -22.20
N THR A 156 16.04 7.72 -22.80
CA THR A 156 16.94 8.64 -22.08
C THR A 156 16.21 9.84 -21.49
N ASP A 157 14.99 10.10 -21.94
CA ASP A 157 14.22 11.28 -21.57
C ASP A 157 13.49 11.12 -20.23
N LEU A 158 13.40 9.89 -19.69
CA LEU A 158 12.75 9.57 -18.44
C LEU A 158 13.74 8.96 -17.43
N ASP A 159 14.04 9.71 -16.37
CA ASP A 159 14.68 9.19 -15.16
C ASP A 159 13.60 8.70 -14.17
N PRO A 160 13.45 7.38 -13.95
CA PRO A 160 12.39 6.84 -13.12
C PRO A 160 12.54 7.22 -11.64
N CYS A 161 13.77 7.39 -11.13
CA CYS A 161 13.99 7.80 -9.74
C CYS A 161 13.63 9.28 -9.53
N ALA A 162 14.01 10.16 -10.46
CA ALA A 162 13.65 11.57 -10.39
C ALA A 162 12.13 11.77 -10.49
N ALA A 163 11.46 11.05 -11.39
CA ALA A 163 10.01 11.09 -11.54
C ALA A 163 9.28 10.57 -10.29
N SER A 164 9.70 9.43 -9.73
CA SER A 164 9.14 8.87 -8.50
C SER A 164 9.31 9.82 -7.31
N LEU A 165 10.47 10.47 -7.19
CA LEU A 165 10.73 11.46 -6.15
C LEU A 165 9.85 12.72 -6.32
N GLN A 166 9.69 13.20 -7.54
CA GLN A 166 8.83 14.35 -7.83
C GLN A 166 7.38 14.07 -7.41
N LEU A 167 6.84 12.90 -7.78
CA LEU A 167 5.49 12.47 -7.42
C LEU A 167 5.33 12.31 -5.89
N ALA A 168 6.28 11.67 -5.22
CA ALA A 168 6.26 11.53 -3.77
C ALA A 168 6.32 12.89 -3.06
N THR A 169 7.13 13.83 -3.58
CA THR A 169 7.25 15.18 -3.03
C THR A 169 5.94 15.97 -3.14
N MET A 170 5.19 15.80 -4.23
CA MET A 170 3.88 16.44 -4.38
C MET A 170 2.90 15.97 -3.28
N MET A 171 2.98 14.69 -2.86
CA MET A 171 2.08 14.09 -1.88
C MET A 171 2.41 14.42 -0.43
N VAL A 172 3.68 14.63 -0.10
CA VAL A 172 4.11 14.97 1.27
C VAL A 172 3.41 16.22 1.80
N ASP A 173 3.01 17.15 0.93
CA ASP A 173 2.29 18.36 1.32
C ASP A 173 0.79 18.16 1.56
N LEU A 174 0.25 17.07 1.10
CA LEU A 174 -1.17 16.78 1.15
C LEU A 174 -1.53 15.84 2.32
N SER A 175 -0.53 15.44 3.11
CA SER A 175 -0.75 14.65 4.31
C SER A 175 -1.43 15.51 5.37
N PRO A 176 -2.67 15.19 5.78
CA PRO A 176 -3.38 15.92 6.82
C PRO A 176 -2.75 15.74 8.19
#